data_fc3c80acb4ba7d9f0af3484c0d3b0d6d
#
_entry.id   fc3c80acb4ba7d9f0af3484c0d3b0d6d
#
_cell.length_a   1.000
_cell.length_b   1.000
_cell.length_c   1.000
_cell.angle_alpha   90.00
_cell.angle_beta   90.00
_cell.angle_gamma   90.00
#
_symmetry.space_group_name_H-M   'P 1'
#
loop_
_entity.id
_entity.type
_entity.pdbx_description
1 polymer ?
#
loop_
_entity_poly.entity_id
_entity_poly.type
_entity_poly.pdbx_seq_one_letter_code
_entity_poly.pdbx_strand_id
1 'polypeptide(L)'
;TTMDKALLKEEYKRLLRQAVGDRTGSMALMMVLEEVDFYNCPASAKHHLNVPGGLLLHSLNVARTALELCEKMPQFAKCDTNAVLTAALLHDVCKTGKYIKKPDGGYQYRDTELLGHGEESVIRIQNWIHLTDKEILAIRWHMGAYTGERDWNTLSKVYDRCPEALCLHMADMIATHIMEVEK
;
A
#
# COMPACT_ATOMS: atom_id res chain seq x y z
N THR A 1 8.06 20.12 10.23
CA THR A 1 6.74 20.48 9.67
C THR A 1 5.74 19.44 10.16
N THR A 2 4.81 19.86 11.01
CA THR A 2 3.74 18.97 11.51
C THR A 2 2.93 18.50 10.31
N MET A 3 2.89 17.20 10.10
CA MET A 3 2.10 16.57 9.06
C MET A 3 0.62 16.87 9.29
N ASP A 4 -0.03 17.58 8.38
CA ASP A 4 -1.48 17.81 8.45
C ASP A 4 -2.22 16.55 8.02
N LYS A 5 -2.52 15.69 9.01
CA LYS A 5 -3.20 14.41 8.80
C LYS A 5 -4.58 14.57 8.16
N ALA A 6 -5.29 15.66 8.45
CA ALA A 6 -6.61 15.91 7.86
C ALA A 6 -6.51 16.14 6.35
N LEU A 7 -5.53 16.92 5.89
CA LEU A 7 -5.27 17.13 4.46
C LEU A 7 -4.82 15.86 3.76
N LEU A 8 -3.95 15.07 4.39
CA LEU A 8 -3.52 13.78 3.84
C LEU A 8 -4.70 12.79 3.70
N LYS A 9 -5.56 12.73 4.71
CA LYS A 9 -6.76 11.89 4.67
C LYS A 9 -7.71 12.29 3.54
N GLU A 10 -7.93 13.59 3.35
CA GLU A 10 -8.77 14.09 2.25
C GLU A 10 -8.17 13.76 0.88
N GLU A 11 -6.86 13.91 0.71
CA GLU A 11 -6.18 13.53 -0.53
C GLU A 11 -6.28 12.04 -0.79
N TYR A 12 -6.04 11.20 0.23
CA TYR A 12 -6.18 9.75 0.13
C TYR A 12 -7.59 9.34 -0.32
N LYS A 13 -8.61 9.88 0.33
CA LYS A 13 -10.00 9.62 -0.02
C LYS A 13 -10.35 10.06 -1.44
N ARG A 14 -9.85 11.20 -1.87
CA ARG A 14 -10.04 11.70 -3.23
C ARG A 14 -9.41 10.75 -4.25
N LEU A 15 -8.17 10.32 -4.04
CA LEU A 15 -7.48 9.38 -4.92
C LEU A 15 -8.15 8.01 -4.92
N LEU A 16 -8.60 7.53 -3.78
CA LEU A 16 -9.31 6.26 -3.69
C LEU A 16 -10.65 6.30 -4.43
N ARG A 17 -11.42 7.38 -4.29
CA ARG A 17 -12.64 7.58 -5.09
C ARG A 17 -12.35 7.63 -6.59
N GLN A 18 -11.28 8.28 -7.00
CA GLN A 18 -10.85 8.31 -8.39
C GLN A 18 -10.53 6.89 -8.91
N ALA A 19 -9.85 6.08 -8.11
CA ALA A 19 -9.40 4.75 -8.51
C ALA A 19 -10.52 3.71 -8.54
N VAL A 20 -11.39 3.69 -7.53
CA VAL A 20 -12.37 2.60 -7.31
C VAL A 20 -13.80 3.09 -7.03
N GLY A 21 -14.07 4.39 -7.09
CA GLY A 21 -15.35 4.97 -6.65
C GLY A 21 -16.57 4.50 -7.43
N ASP A 22 -16.41 4.05 -8.66
CA ASP A 22 -17.46 3.50 -9.52
C ASP A 22 -17.68 1.99 -9.33
N ARG A 23 -16.86 1.32 -8.54
CA ARG A 23 -16.99 -0.13 -8.26
C ARG A 23 -18.05 -0.39 -7.22
N THR A 24 -18.79 -1.48 -7.40
CA THR A 24 -19.70 -1.99 -6.36
C THR A 24 -18.91 -2.28 -5.09
N GLY A 25 -19.40 -1.79 -3.94
CA GLY A 25 -18.76 -1.97 -2.64
C GLY A 25 -17.73 -0.89 -2.28
N SER A 26 -17.46 0.09 -3.14
CA SER A 26 -16.47 1.16 -2.89
C SER A 26 -16.81 1.97 -1.63
N MET A 27 -18.08 2.30 -1.39
CA MET A 27 -18.49 3.01 -0.17
C MET A 27 -18.27 2.15 1.08
N ALA A 28 -18.57 0.86 1.02
CA ALA A 28 -18.32 -0.08 2.11
C ALA A 28 -16.83 -0.19 2.41
N LEU A 29 -15.97 -0.26 1.39
CA LEU A 29 -14.51 -0.21 1.55
C LEU A 29 -14.06 1.06 2.28
N MET A 30 -14.57 2.22 1.90
CA MET A 30 -14.21 3.49 2.53
C MET A 30 -14.65 3.54 4.00
N MET A 31 -15.81 2.98 4.33
CA MET A 31 -16.29 2.87 5.71
C MET A 31 -15.41 1.92 6.53
N VAL A 32 -15.03 0.79 5.97
CA VAL A 32 -14.16 -0.20 6.62
C VAL A 32 -12.79 0.37 6.93
N LEU A 33 -12.21 1.19 6.06
CA LEU A 33 -10.94 1.87 6.33
C LEU A 33 -11.00 2.78 7.56
N GLU A 34 -12.15 3.42 7.83
CA GLU A 34 -12.39 4.14 9.09
C GLU A 34 -12.51 3.17 10.29
N GLU A 35 -13.30 2.11 10.15
CA GLU A 35 -13.56 1.14 11.22
C GLU A 35 -12.32 0.39 11.68
N VAL A 36 -11.42 0.04 10.76
CA VAL A 36 -10.14 -0.63 11.07
C VAL A 36 -9.03 0.34 11.47
N ASP A 37 -9.36 1.62 11.59
CA ASP A 37 -8.44 2.69 11.99
C ASP A 37 -7.22 2.85 11.07
N PHE A 38 -7.42 2.66 9.76
CA PHE A 38 -6.38 2.78 8.75
C PHE A 38 -5.64 4.12 8.83
N TYR A 39 -6.38 5.20 9.03
CA TYR A 39 -5.83 6.56 8.99
C TYR A 39 -4.96 6.94 10.20
N ASN A 40 -5.02 6.18 11.29
CA ASN A 40 -4.17 6.35 12.45
C ASN A 40 -3.09 5.27 12.60
N CYS A 41 -3.17 4.21 11.78
CA CYS A 41 -2.23 3.09 11.82
C CYS A 41 -0.80 3.56 11.51
N PRO A 42 0.25 3.07 12.21
CA PRO A 42 1.64 3.30 11.83
C PRO A 42 2.01 2.49 10.57
N ALA A 43 3.05 2.92 9.87
CA ALA A 43 3.59 2.16 8.74
C ALA A 43 4.47 1.00 9.17
N SER A 44 5.16 1.13 10.31
CA SER A 44 6.03 0.08 10.88
C SER A 44 6.15 0.20 12.39
N ALA A 45 6.70 -0.82 13.05
CA ALA A 45 7.00 -0.80 14.49
C ALA A 45 8.47 -0.50 14.81
N LYS A 46 9.37 -0.70 13.85
CA LYS A 46 10.82 -0.63 14.09
C LYS A 46 11.56 0.30 13.14
N HIS A 47 10.91 0.69 12.06
CA HIS A 47 11.54 1.42 10.96
C HIS A 47 10.87 2.80 10.78
N HIS A 48 10.73 3.23 9.55
CA HIS A 48 10.12 4.50 9.17
C HIS A 48 8.65 4.61 9.62
N LEU A 49 8.24 5.81 9.96
CA LEU A 49 6.83 6.16 10.23
C LEU A 49 6.14 5.31 11.33
N ASN A 50 6.86 5.01 12.40
CA ASN A 50 6.29 4.41 13.62
C ASN A 50 5.52 5.47 14.44
N VAL A 51 4.58 6.11 13.80
CA VAL A 51 3.77 7.22 14.34
C VAL A 51 2.32 7.09 13.90
N PRO A 52 1.36 7.71 14.63
CA PRO A 52 -0.03 7.77 14.16
C PRO A 52 -0.11 8.42 12.77
N GLY A 53 -0.83 7.77 11.85
CA GLY A 53 -0.96 8.24 10.46
C GLY A 53 0.22 7.85 9.56
N GLY A 54 1.19 7.08 10.04
CA GLY A 54 2.33 6.63 9.26
C GLY A 54 1.92 5.81 8.04
N LEU A 55 0.95 4.91 8.17
CA LEU A 55 0.43 4.10 7.07
C LEU A 55 -0.25 4.96 6.00
N LEU A 56 -1.01 5.97 6.41
CA LEU A 56 -1.64 6.93 5.50
C LEU A 56 -0.58 7.68 4.67
N LEU A 57 0.44 8.25 5.34
CA LEU A 57 1.52 8.96 4.66
C LEU A 57 2.30 8.04 3.72
N HIS A 58 2.66 6.85 4.18
CA HIS A 58 3.36 5.85 3.36
C HIS A 58 2.55 5.51 2.09
N SER A 59 1.28 5.18 2.25
CA SER A 59 0.41 4.85 1.11
C SER A 59 0.29 5.98 0.09
N LEU A 60 0.22 7.24 0.55
CA LEU A 60 0.25 8.41 -0.33
C LEU A 60 1.60 8.61 -1.00
N ASN A 61 2.72 8.44 -0.29
CA ASN A 61 4.04 8.52 -0.88
C ASN A 61 4.23 7.48 -1.98
N VAL A 62 3.80 6.25 -1.73
CA VAL A 62 3.84 5.18 -2.75
C VAL A 62 2.96 5.54 -3.95
N ALA A 63 1.74 6.02 -3.72
CA ALA A 63 0.83 6.40 -4.81
C ALA A 63 1.39 7.53 -5.67
N ARG A 64 1.87 8.60 -5.06
CA ARG A 64 2.48 9.74 -5.77
C ARG A 64 3.70 9.31 -6.58
N THR A 65 4.58 8.54 -5.97
CA THR A 65 5.81 8.04 -6.63
C THR A 65 5.47 7.11 -7.78
N ALA A 66 4.52 6.19 -7.61
CA ALA A 66 4.11 5.27 -8.66
C ALA A 66 3.50 6.00 -9.87
N LEU A 67 2.65 6.99 -9.63
CA LEU A 67 2.09 7.81 -10.71
C LEU A 67 3.18 8.62 -11.42
N GLU A 68 4.14 9.16 -10.69
CA GLU A 68 5.29 9.88 -11.27
C GLU A 68 6.17 8.95 -12.13
N LEU A 69 6.41 7.72 -11.69
CA LEU A 69 7.13 6.71 -12.48
C LEU A 69 6.38 6.40 -13.78
N CYS A 70 5.06 6.23 -13.74
CA CYS A 70 4.25 6.01 -14.94
C CYS A 70 4.27 7.20 -15.90
N GLU A 71 4.30 8.41 -15.38
CA GLU A 71 4.31 9.64 -16.19
C GLU A 71 5.67 9.92 -16.83
N LYS A 72 6.75 9.76 -16.06
CA LYS A 72 8.10 10.22 -16.45
C LYS A 72 9.00 9.14 -17.02
N MET A 73 8.75 7.86 -16.71
CA MET A 73 9.56 6.76 -17.20
C MET A 73 8.90 6.06 -18.39
N PRO A 74 9.49 6.12 -19.58
CA PRO A 74 8.93 5.46 -20.78
C PRO A 74 8.67 3.96 -20.60
N GLN A 75 9.45 3.30 -19.74
CA GLN A 75 9.31 1.88 -19.42
C GLN A 75 7.96 1.55 -18.76
N PHE A 76 7.37 2.50 -18.05
CA PHE A 76 6.08 2.37 -17.39
C PHE A 76 4.93 3.10 -18.08
N ALA A 77 5.18 3.71 -19.25
CA ALA A 77 4.17 4.51 -19.97
C ALA A 77 2.90 3.72 -20.36
N LYS A 78 3.01 2.40 -20.49
CA LYS A 78 1.90 1.51 -20.84
C LYS A 78 1.22 0.86 -19.63
N CYS A 79 1.66 1.15 -18.42
CA CYS A 79 1.00 0.66 -17.21
C CYS A 79 -0.44 1.18 -17.14
N ASP A 80 -1.32 0.33 -16.64
CA ASP A 80 -2.64 0.76 -16.19
C ASP A 80 -2.48 1.60 -14.93
N THR A 81 -2.51 2.92 -15.10
CA THR A 81 -2.30 3.87 -14.00
C THR A 81 -3.35 3.77 -12.92
N ASN A 82 -4.58 3.38 -13.26
CA ASN A 82 -5.64 3.16 -12.28
C ASN A 82 -5.37 1.92 -11.44
N ALA A 83 -4.86 0.84 -12.04
CA ALA A 83 -4.45 -0.35 -11.30
C ALA A 83 -3.27 -0.06 -10.37
N VAL A 84 -2.28 0.70 -10.84
CA VAL A 84 -1.13 1.13 -10.02
C VAL A 84 -1.59 1.97 -8.84
N LEU A 85 -2.48 2.94 -9.07
CA LEU A 85 -3.01 3.82 -8.02
C LEU A 85 -3.81 3.02 -6.98
N THR A 86 -4.70 2.15 -7.41
CA THR A 86 -5.48 1.27 -6.52
C THR A 86 -4.56 0.42 -5.65
N ALA A 87 -3.58 -0.23 -6.26
CA ALA A 87 -2.63 -1.06 -5.54
C ALA A 87 -1.77 -0.25 -4.56
N ALA A 88 -1.30 0.93 -4.95
CA ALA A 88 -0.49 1.80 -4.09
C ALA A 88 -1.26 2.24 -2.83
N LEU A 89 -2.52 2.61 -2.97
CA LEU A 89 -3.35 3.05 -1.85
C LEU A 89 -3.73 1.93 -0.89
N LEU A 90 -3.79 0.69 -1.34
CA LEU A 90 -4.37 -0.44 -0.60
C LEU A 90 -3.38 -1.58 -0.29
N HIS A 91 -2.15 -1.55 -0.82
CA HIS A 91 -1.21 -2.69 -0.71
C HIS A 91 -0.91 -3.11 0.74
N ASP A 92 -0.92 -2.20 1.68
CA ASP A 92 -0.57 -2.39 3.08
C ASP A 92 -1.78 -2.43 4.03
N VAL A 93 -3.00 -2.60 3.53
CA VAL A 93 -4.21 -2.75 4.36
C VAL A 93 -4.06 -3.87 5.39
N CYS A 94 -3.26 -4.90 5.10
CA CYS A 94 -2.94 -5.99 6.03
C CYS A 94 -2.34 -5.51 7.36
N LYS A 95 -1.74 -4.33 7.41
CA LYS A 95 -1.13 -3.77 8.63
C LYS A 95 -2.14 -3.32 9.67
N THR A 96 -3.36 -3.00 9.28
CA THR A 96 -4.40 -2.57 10.21
C THR A 96 -4.75 -3.67 11.22
N GLY A 97 -4.89 -3.28 12.49
CA GLY A 97 -5.18 -4.21 13.58
C GLY A 97 -3.97 -4.99 14.13
N LYS A 98 -2.77 -4.78 13.57
CA LYS A 98 -1.54 -5.51 13.98
C LYS A 98 -0.59 -4.70 14.86
N TYR A 99 -0.95 -3.48 15.24
CA TYR A 99 -0.10 -2.64 16.07
C TYR A 99 -0.77 -2.31 17.40
N ILE A 100 0.01 -2.39 18.47
CA ILE A 100 -0.40 -2.02 19.82
C ILE A 100 0.40 -0.79 20.21
N LYS A 101 -0.28 0.28 20.63
CA LYS A 101 0.36 1.49 21.14
C LYS A 101 1.05 1.19 22.46
N LYS A 102 2.32 1.58 22.57
CA LYS A 102 3.10 1.42 23.81
C LYS A 102 2.88 2.60 24.76
N PRO A 103 2.96 2.37 26.09
CA PRO A 103 2.83 3.44 27.08
C PRO A 103 3.90 4.53 26.97
N ASP A 104 5.11 4.14 26.53
CA ASP A 104 6.28 5.02 26.36
C ASP A 104 6.34 5.69 24.97
N GLY A 105 5.31 5.51 24.16
CA GLY A 105 5.23 6.01 22.78
C GLY A 105 5.62 4.96 21.74
N GLY A 106 5.25 5.27 20.49
CA GLY A 106 5.41 4.34 19.38
C GLY A 106 4.48 3.13 19.44
N TYR A 107 4.76 2.13 18.64
CA TYR A 107 3.93 0.94 18.49
C TYR A 107 4.76 -0.33 18.58
N GLN A 108 4.11 -1.39 19.03
CA GLN A 108 4.62 -2.75 18.98
C GLN A 108 3.83 -3.54 17.94
N TYR A 109 4.52 -4.28 17.10
CA TYR A 109 3.89 -5.22 16.18
C TYR A 109 3.44 -6.46 16.93
N ARG A 110 2.19 -6.82 16.73
CA ARG A 110 1.63 -8.09 17.18
C ARG A 110 1.67 -9.07 16.03
N ASP A 111 2.58 -10.04 16.12
CA ASP A 111 2.71 -11.07 15.10
C ASP A 111 1.50 -12.03 15.17
N THR A 112 0.56 -11.74 14.30
CA THR A 112 -0.62 -12.58 14.03
C THR A 112 -0.66 -12.99 12.56
N GLU A 113 0.51 -12.93 11.90
CA GLU A 113 0.66 -13.21 10.48
C GLU A 113 0.56 -14.71 10.21
N LEU A 114 -0.56 -15.14 9.65
CA LEU A 114 -0.79 -16.51 9.18
C LEU A 114 -0.85 -16.58 7.65
N LEU A 115 -0.90 -15.43 6.99
CA LEU A 115 -0.89 -15.24 5.54
C LEU A 115 0.26 -14.29 5.20
N GLY A 116 0.76 -14.29 3.99
CA GLY A 116 1.70 -13.26 3.56
C GLY A 116 1.05 -11.88 3.53
N HIS A 117 1.84 -10.81 3.67
CA HIS A 117 1.33 -9.43 3.65
C HIS A 117 0.50 -9.11 2.39
N GLY A 118 1.01 -9.49 1.23
CA GLY A 118 0.32 -9.26 -0.03
C GLY A 118 -0.96 -10.06 -0.14
N GLU A 119 -0.91 -11.34 0.23
CA GLU A 119 -2.07 -12.24 0.21
C GLU A 119 -3.17 -11.76 1.13
N GLU A 120 -2.83 -11.36 2.34
CA GLU A 120 -3.82 -10.87 3.31
C GLU A 120 -4.47 -9.58 2.84
N SER A 121 -3.70 -8.63 2.28
CA SER A 121 -4.25 -7.40 1.73
C SER A 121 -5.23 -7.70 0.59
N VAL A 122 -4.88 -8.56 -0.36
CA VAL A 122 -5.78 -8.96 -1.45
C VAL A 122 -7.08 -9.56 -0.91
N ILE A 123 -6.97 -10.54 -0.01
CA ILE A 123 -8.14 -11.23 0.56
C ILE A 123 -9.06 -10.23 1.28
N ARG A 124 -8.52 -9.35 2.09
CA ARG A 124 -9.28 -8.35 2.85
C ARG A 124 -9.99 -7.36 1.93
N ILE A 125 -9.30 -6.84 0.91
CA ILE A 125 -9.88 -5.88 -0.04
C ILE A 125 -10.99 -6.52 -0.87
N GLN A 126 -10.80 -7.77 -1.32
CA GLN A 126 -11.77 -8.51 -2.12
C GLN A 126 -13.10 -8.79 -1.38
N ASN A 127 -13.15 -8.66 -0.06
CA ASN A 127 -14.40 -8.70 0.68
C ASN A 127 -15.32 -7.49 0.37
N TRP A 128 -14.79 -6.44 -0.21
CA TRP A 128 -15.51 -5.18 -0.42
C TRP A 128 -15.63 -4.78 -1.88
N ILE A 129 -14.52 -4.85 -2.62
CA ILE A 129 -14.48 -4.52 -4.05
C ILE A 129 -13.83 -5.65 -4.83
N HIS A 130 -14.21 -5.78 -6.09
CA HIS A 130 -13.51 -6.66 -7.01
C HIS A 130 -12.21 -6.00 -7.50
N LEU A 131 -11.07 -6.67 -7.28
CA LEU A 131 -9.78 -6.26 -7.81
C LEU A 131 -9.55 -6.86 -9.20
N THR A 132 -8.92 -6.11 -10.09
CA THR A 132 -8.45 -6.63 -11.38
C THR A 132 -7.23 -7.53 -11.19
N ASP A 133 -6.91 -8.36 -12.18
CA ASP A 133 -5.73 -9.24 -12.12
C ASP A 133 -4.43 -8.45 -11.91
N LYS A 134 -4.29 -7.30 -12.55
CA LYS A 134 -3.12 -6.42 -12.37
C LYS A 134 -3.00 -5.88 -10.94
N GLU A 135 -4.11 -5.49 -10.37
CA GLU A 135 -4.17 -5.01 -8.98
C GLU A 135 -3.83 -6.14 -8.00
N ILE A 136 -4.39 -7.34 -8.21
CA ILE A 136 -4.09 -8.52 -7.41
C ILE A 136 -2.59 -8.83 -7.46
N LEU A 137 -2.01 -8.90 -8.65
CA LEU A 137 -0.58 -9.19 -8.81
C LEU A 137 0.30 -8.12 -8.18
N ALA A 138 -0.03 -6.84 -8.37
CA ALA A 138 0.73 -5.74 -7.79
C ALA A 138 0.69 -5.78 -6.25
N ILE A 139 -0.46 -5.98 -5.64
CA ILE A 139 -0.62 -6.05 -4.19
C ILE A 139 0.02 -7.32 -3.65
N ARG A 140 -0.27 -8.49 -4.25
CA ARG A 140 0.25 -9.79 -3.79
C ARG A 140 1.77 -9.80 -3.72
N TRP A 141 2.45 -9.22 -4.71
CA TRP A 141 3.90 -9.31 -4.87
C TRP A 141 4.65 -8.04 -4.45
N HIS A 142 3.99 -7.12 -3.72
CA HIS A 142 4.61 -5.85 -3.36
C HIS A 142 5.84 -5.99 -2.46
N MET A 143 5.95 -7.07 -1.68
CA MET A 143 7.12 -7.34 -0.85
C MET A 143 8.39 -7.61 -1.67
N GLY A 144 8.28 -7.93 -2.96
CA GLY A 144 9.42 -8.14 -3.84
C GLY A 144 10.36 -9.21 -3.30
N ALA A 145 11.65 -8.89 -3.23
CA ALA A 145 12.70 -9.82 -2.76
C ALA A 145 12.58 -10.20 -1.27
N TYR A 146 11.74 -9.51 -0.48
CA TYR A 146 11.40 -9.93 0.88
C TYR A 146 10.41 -11.11 0.91
N THR A 147 9.87 -11.49 -0.24
CA THR A 147 9.19 -12.77 -0.43
C THR A 147 10.19 -13.92 -0.27
N GLY A 148 9.75 -15.07 0.24
CA GLY A 148 10.62 -16.23 0.41
C GLY A 148 11.35 -16.64 -0.88
N GLU A 149 12.61 -17.05 -0.78
CA GLU A 149 13.49 -17.38 -1.91
C GLU A 149 12.86 -18.39 -2.89
N ARG A 150 12.11 -19.35 -2.39
CA ARG A 150 11.39 -20.34 -3.22
C ARG A 150 10.42 -19.69 -4.22
N ASP A 151 9.96 -18.47 -3.95
CA ASP A 151 8.99 -17.75 -4.76
C ASP A 151 9.65 -16.76 -5.74
N TRP A 152 10.97 -16.55 -5.68
CA TRP A 152 11.67 -15.56 -6.52
C TRP A 152 11.53 -15.83 -8.01
N ASN A 153 11.49 -17.10 -8.41
CA ASN A 153 11.28 -17.44 -9.81
C ASN A 153 9.88 -17.01 -10.30
N THR A 154 8.87 -17.14 -9.45
CA THR A 154 7.51 -16.67 -9.75
C THR A 154 7.46 -15.14 -9.74
N LEU A 155 8.11 -14.49 -8.78
CA LEU A 155 8.24 -13.03 -8.72
C LEU A 155 8.82 -12.46 -10.02
N SER A 156 9.91 -13.07 -10.53
CA SER A 156 10.51 -12.66 -11.81
C SER A 156 9.51 -12.73 -12.96
N LYS A 157 8.75 -13.81 -13.06
CA LYS A 157 7.70 -13.96 -14.08
C LYS A 157 6.58 -12.93 -13.94
N VAL A 158 6.23 -12.58 -12.70
CA VAL A 158 5.22 -11.53 -12.44
C VAL A 158 5.72 -10.19 -12.96
N TYR A 159 6.95 -9.81 -12.68
CA TYR A 159 7.54 -8.56 -13.16
C TYR A 159 7.62 -8.50 -14.69
N ASP A 160 7.97 -9.62 -15.34
CA ASP A 160 8.01 -9.70 -16.79
C ASP A 160 6.64 -9.51 -17.46
N ARG A 161 5.57 -9.94 -16.79
CA ARG A 161 4.20 -9.97 -17.36
C ARG A 161 3.29 -8.88 -16.86
N CYS A 162 3.61 -8.29 -15.71
CA CYS A 162 2.80 -7.24 -15.07
C CYS A 162 3.71 -6.09 -14.62
N PRO A 163 4.04 -5.15 -15.51
CA PRO A 163 4.89 -4.01 -15.17
C PRO A 163 4.31 -3.14 -14.06
N GLU A 164 3.00 -3.16 -13.85
CA GLU A 164 2.34 -2.49 -12.72
C GLU A 164 2.85 -3.02 -11.38
N ALA A 165 3.11 -4.33 -11.28
CA ALA A 165 3.65 -4.93 -10.05
C ALA A 165 5.09 -4.46 -9.78
N LEU A 166 5.93 -4.36 -10.80
CA LEU A 166 7.28 -3.81 -10.67
C LEU A 166 7.25 -2.33 -10.32
N CYS A 167 6.40 -1.55 -10.98
CA CYS A 167 6.22 -0.13 -10.71
C CYS A 167 5.84 0.12 -9.24
N LEU A 168 4.87 -0.63 -8.74
CA LEU A 168 4.45 -0.53 -7.33
C LEU A 168 5.60 -0.86 -6.38
N HIS A 169 6.32 -1.95 -6.62
CA HIS A 169 7.44 -2.34 -5.76
C HIS A 169 8.55 -1.29 -5.75
N MET A 170 8.92 -0.73 -6.90
CA MET A 170 9.89 0.35 -6.99
C MET A 170 9.44 1.61 -6.25
N ALA A 171 8.17 1.99 -6.40
CA ALA A 171 7.60 3.13 -5.68
C ALA A 171 7.61 2.92 -4.17
N ASP A 172 7.29 1.73 -3.70
CA ASP A 172 7.35 1.35 -2.28
C ASP A 172 8.78 1.44 -1.74
N MET A 173 9.76 0.93 -2.47
CA MET A 173 11.18 1.02 -2.08
C MET A 173 11.67 2.47 -2.04
N ILE A 174 11.30 3.29 -3.00
CA ILE A 174 11.65 4.73 -3.01
C ILE A 174 11.01 5.43 -1.80
N ALA A 175 9.72 5.19 -1.54
CA ALA A 175 9.04 5.77 -0.38
C ALA A 175 9.74 5.35 0.92
N THR A 176 9.93 4.07 1.12
CA THR A 176 10.48 3.49 2.35
C THR A 176 11.92 3.92 2.62
N HIS A 177 12.79 3.85 1.60
CA HIS A 177 14.24 3.98 1.78
C HIS A 177 14.81 5.36 1.42
N ILE A 178 14.04 6.19 0.71
CA ILE A 178 14.50 7.52 0.28
C ILE A 178 13.66 8.63 0.91
N MET A 179 12.33 8.52 0.88
CA MET A 179 11.44 9.61 1.32
C MET A 179 11.19 9.62 2.83
N GLU A 180 11.11 8.43 3.45
CA GLU A 180 10.64 8.25 4.82
C GLU A 180 11.76 7.95 5.82
N VAL A 181 13.00 7.99 5.40
CA VAL A 181 14.15 7.85 6.31
C VAL A 181 14.44 9.16 7.04
N GLU A 182 14.67 9.09 8.34
CA GLU A 182 15.24 10.19 9.11
C GLU A 182 16.70 10.38 8.70
N LYS A 183 17.07 11.60 8.32
CA LYS A 183 18.44 12.00 7.95
C LYS A 183 19.12 12.68 9.13
#